data_31ae3f8507abdacb4053c181d637c4a6
#
_entry.id   31ae3f8507abdacb4053c181d637c4a6
#
_cell.length_a   1.000
_cell.length_b   1.000
_cell.length_c   1.000
_cell.angle_alpha   90.00
_cell.angle_beta   90.00
_cell.angle_gamma   90.00
#
_symmetry.space_group_name_H-M   'P 1'
#
loop_
_entity.id
_entity.type
_entity.pdbx_description
1 polymer ?
#
loop_
_entity_poly.entity_id
_entity_poly.type
_entity_poly.pdbx_seq_one_letter_code
_entity_poly.pdbx_strand_id
1 'polypeptide(L)'
;MATTYLQLTNELLREMNEVVLTSSNFSSAIGLQAHAQDCVNRAYLDIVLEEPQWPFLSVGESGSTDPLYGNVTVETVANQRWYEIKAASSSLVDDYGYVDWDDFYMTTVGVSGETAPYVSQNLKFITLEEWKDYHRAKENQDDAGDADGGEPRRVFRSSDGRNFGLSPIPDKVYKVHFFAFNQPTQLSAHGDT
;
A
#
# COMPACT_ATOMS: atom_id res chain seq x y z
N MET A 1 -10.53 7.78 -23.35
CA MET A 1 -10.35 9.07 -22.67
C MET A 1 -10.89 8.91 -21.27
N ALA A 2 -10.15 9.33 -20.26
CA ALA A 2 -10.67 9.31 -18.90
C ALA A 2 -11.75 10.41 -18.76
N THR A 3 -12.84 10.08 -18.08
CA THR A 3 -13.94 11.03 -17.82
C THR A 3 -13.61 11.82 -16.56
N THR A 4 -13.66 13.15 -16.64
CA THR A 4 -13.32 14.00 -15.49
C THR A 4 -14.50 14.18 -14.54
N TYR A 5 -14.22 14.57 -13.29
CA TYR A 5 -15.24 14.88 -12.29
C TYR A 5 -16.23 15.95 -12.79
N LEU A 6 -15.73 17.01 -13.46
CA LEU A 6 -16.58 18.02 -14.09
C LEU A 6 -17.52 17.42 -15.14
N GLN A 7 -17.03 16.47 -15.98
CA GLN A 7 -17.86 15.83 -17.02
C GLN A 7 -18.97 14.99 -16.38
N LEU A 8 -18.66 14.16 -15.39
CA LEU A 8 -19.66 13.34 -14.70
C LEU A 8 -20.73 14.22 -14.02
N THR A 9 -20.30 15.27 -13.32
CA THR A 9 -21.22 16.20 -12.68
C THR A 9 -22.14 16.89 -13.71
N ASN A 10 -21.57 17.29 -14.86
CA ASN A 10 -22.35 17.96 -15.91
C ASN A 10 -23.29 17.00 -16.65
N GLU A 11 -22.97 15.71 -16.77
CA GLU A 11 -23.90 14.72 -17.28
C GLU A 11 -25.12 14.60 -16.36
N LEU A 12 -24.89 14.48 -15.05
CA LEU A 12 -25.98 14.45 -14.08
C LEU A 12 -26.84 15.73 -14.11
N LEU A 13 -26.22 16.92 -14.18
CA LEU A 13 -26.92 18.19 -14.25
C LEU A 13 -27.78 18.31 -15.52
N ARG A 14 -27.32 17.82 -16.68
CA ARG A 14 -28.10 17.76 -17.92
C ARG A 14 -29.32 16.86 -17.81
N GLU A 15 -29.19 15.70 -17.16
CA GLU A 15 -30.35 14.82 -16.90
C GLU A 15 -31.40 15.50 -16.02
N MET A 16 -30.95 16.35 -15.10
CA MET A 16 -31.80 17.13 -14.23
C MET A 16 -32.32 18.43 -14.88
N ASN A 17 -31.98 18.67 -16.14
CA ASN A 17 -32.31 19.90 -16.90
C ASN A 17 -31.80 21.18 -16.22
N GLU A 18 -30.60 21.11 -15.60
CA GLU A 18 -29.97 22.21 -14.90
C GLU A 18 -28.80 22.80 -15.67
N VAL A 19 -28.34 23.99 -15.23
CA VAL A 19 -27.21 24.69 -15.84
C VAL A 19 -25.93 23.97 -15.49
N VAL A 20 -25.15 23.64 -16.53
CA VAL A 20 -23.85 22.95 -16.39
C VAL A 20 -22.78 23.86 -15.78
N LEU A 21 -21.85 23.24 -15.09
CA LEU A 21 -20.67 23.90 -14.52
C LEU A 21 -19.55 24.06 -15.57
N THR A 22 -18.72 25.06 -15.35
CA THR A 22 -17.46 25.28 -16.07
C THR A 22 -16.29 25.07 -15.11
N SER A 23 -15.08 24.92 -15.64
CA SER A 23 -13.88 24.79 -14.80
C SER A 23 -13.66 25.98 -13.85
N SER A 24 -14.15 27.17 -14.22
CA SER A 24 -14.00 28.40 -13.42
C SER A 24 -14.97 28.51 -12.27
N ASN A 25 -16.16 27.92 -12.34
CA ASN A 25 -17.18 28.00 -11.28
C ASN A 25 -17.38 26.66 -10.54
N PHE A 26 -16.64 25.63 -10.89
CA PHE A 26 -16.78 24.29 -10.31
C PHE A 26 -16.60 24.28 -8.79
N SER A 27 -15.57 24.94 -8.28
CA SER A 27 -15.26 25.02 -6.85
C SER A 27 -16.20 25.95 -6.05
N SER A 28 -17.01 26.75 -6.73
CA SER A 28 -17.97 27.67 -6.12
C SER A 28 -19.43 27.25 -6.36
N ALA A 29 -19.65 26.01 -6.77
CA ALA A 29 -20.98 25.46 -6.98
C ALA A 29 -21.83 25.54 -5.71
N ILE A 30 -23.10 25.91 -5.85
CA ILE A 30 -24.07 26.01 -4.75
C ILE A 30 -25.38 25.33 -5.10
N GLY A 31 -26.18 25.02 -4.08
CA GLY A 31 -27.51 24.43 -4.26
C GLY A 31 -27.49 23.08 -4.98
N LEU A 32 -28.25 22.94 -6.05
CA LEU A 32 -28.39 21.69 -6.79
C LEU A 32 -27.10 21.25 -7.47
N GLN A 33 -26.27 22.20 -7.91
CA GLN A 33 -24.95 21.93 -8.52
C GLN A 33 -23.99 21.31 -7.52
N ALA A 34 -23.92 21.83 -6.28
CA ALA A 34 -23.12 21.26 -5.21
C ALA A 34 -23.65 19.84 -4.82
N HIS A 35 -24.96 19.69 -4.77
CA HIS A 35 -25.56 18.38 -4.51
C HIS A 35 -25.23 17.34 -5.59
N ALA A 36 -25.19 17.75 -6.85
CA ALA A 36 -24.77 16.87 -7.94
C ALA A 36 -23.30 16.45 -7.80
N GLN A 37 -22.40 17.35 -7.37
CA GLN A 37 -21.02 17.00 -7.05
C GLN A 37 -20.95 15.95 -5.91
N ASP A 38 -21.69 16.18 -4.83
CA ASP A 38 -21.74 15.23 -3.70
C ASP A 38 -22.27 13.85 -4.12
N CYS A 39 -23.29 13.81 -4.98
CA CYS A 39 -23.82 12.55 -5.51
C CYS A 39 -22.77 11.79 -6.32
N VAL A 40 -22.05 12.46 -7.21
CA VAL A 40 -20.99 11.86 -8.02
C VAL A 40 -19.86 11.33 -7.10
N ASN A 41 -19.43 12.13 -6.12
CA ASN A 41 -18.39 11.72 -5.17
C ASN A 41 -18.81 10.50 -4.35
N ARG A 42 -20.05 10.47 -3.87
CA ARG A 42 -20.57 9.34 -3.11
C ARG A 42 -20.61 8.08 -3.97
N ALA A 43 -21.15 8.16 -5.17
CA ALA A 43 -21.20 7.03 -6.09
C ALA A 43 -19.80 6.51 -6.45
N TYR A 44 -18.85 7.42 -6.68
CA TYR A 44 -17.45 7.07 -6.91
C TYR A 44 -16.86 6.29 -5.72
N LEU A 45 -17.00 6.83 -4.49
CA LEU A 45 -16.49 6.18 -3.29
C LEU A 45 -17.18 4.83 -3.03
N ASP A 46 -18.49 4.73 -3.23
CA ASP A 46 -19.23 3.48 -3.07
C ASP A 46 -18.68 2.39 -4.01
N ILE A 47 -18.40 2.73 -5.27
CA ILE A 47 -17.82 1.79 -6.26
C ILE A 47 -16.39 1.41 -5.88
N VAL A 48 -15.55 2.40 -5.54
CA VAL A 48 -14.12 2.14 -5.30
C VAL A 48 -13.89 1.40 -3.98
N LEU A 49 -14.71 1.65 -2.96
CA LEU A 49 -14.62 0.95 -1.68
C LEU A 49 -15.17 -0.48 -1.72
N GLU A 50 -15.94 -0.85 -2.75
CA GLU A 50 -16.45 -2.21 -2.91
C GLU A 50 -15.33 -3.23 -3.16
N GLU A 51 -14.27 -2.81 -3.86
CA GLU A 51 -13.10 -3.64 -4.16
C GLU A 51 -11.81 -2.90 -3.76
N PRO A 52 -11.07 -3.36 -2.73
CA PRO A 52 -9.86 -2.67 -2.29
C PRO A 52 -8.66 -2.85 -3.23
N GLN A 53 -8.73 -3.81 -4.15
CA GLN A 53 -7.61 -4.19 -5.03
C GLN A 53 -7.77 -3.68 -6.47
N TRP A 54 -8.42 -2.53 -6.67
CA TRP A 54 -8.50 -1.94 -8.00
C TRP A 54 -7.09 -1.68 -8.56
N PRO A 55 -6.80 -2.09 -9.82
CA PRO A 55 -5.49 -1.89 -10.43
C PRO A 55 -5.03 -0.42 -10.46
N PHE A 56 -5.95 0.52 -10.58
CA PHE A 56 -5.64 1.96 -10.60
C PHE A 56 -5.30 2.53 -9.21
N LEU A 57 -5.62 1.81 -8.13
CA LEU A 57 -5.18 2.15 -6.77
C LEU A 57 -3.83 1.53 -6.41
N SER A 58 -3.33 0.60 -7.24
CA SER A 58 -2.04 -0.03 -7.00
C SER A 58 -0.93 1.01 -6.90
N VAL A 59 -0.12 0.88 -5.88
CA VAL A 59 1.06 1.73 -5.67
C VAL A 59 2.17 1.23 -6.58
N GLY A 60 2.40 1.93 -7.68
CA GLY A 60 3.53 1.64 -8.56
C GLY A 60 4.83 2.14 -7.95
N GLU A 61 5.84 1.31 -7.81
CA GLU A 61 7.20 1.79 -7.59
C GLU A 61 7.65 2.53 -8.85
N SER A 62 7.93 3.82 -8.73
CA SER A 62 8.38 4.64 -9.86
C SER A 62 9.73 4.10 -10.36
N GLY A 63 9.70 3.40 -11.49
CA GLY A 63 10.89 2.85 -12.14
C GLY A 63 11.08 1.34 -12.04
N SER A 64 10.26 0.60 -11.29
CA SER A 64 10.28 -0.87 -11.35
C SER A 64 9.57 -1.34 -12.62
N THR A 65 10.31 -1.99 -13.50
CA THR A 65 9.78 -2.62 -14.72
C THR A 65 9.58 -4.13 -14.52
N ASP A 66 9.86 -4.65 -13.35
CA ASP A 66 9.76 -6.08 -13.07
C ASP A 66 8.42 -6.44 -12.41
N PRO A 67 7.50 -7.08 -13.15
CA PRO A 67 6.21 -7.47 -12.62
C PRO A 67 6.28 -8.65 -11.63
N LEU A 68 7.46 -9.24 -11.45
CA LEU A 68 7.68 -10.35 -10.51
C LEU A 68 7.86 -9.88 -9.08
N TYR A 69 8.21 -8.61 -8.87
CA TYR A 69 8.42 -8.02 -7.55
C TYR A 69 7.24 -7.10 -7.21
N GLY A 70 6.74 -7.20 -6.00
CA GLY A 70 5.64 -6.37 -5.52
C GLY A 70 5.85 -4.89 -5.81
N ASN A 71 4.79 -4.12 -5.78
CA ASN A 71 4.80 -2.70 -6.12
C ASN A 71 5.38 -1.79 -5.03
N VAL A 72 5.64 -2.31 -3.84
CA VAL A 72 6.35 -1.61 -2.76
C VAL A 72 7.57 -2.41 -2.36
N THR A 73 8.70 -1.73 -2.21
CA THR A 73 9.96 -2.34 -1.79
C THR A 73 10.47 -1.69 -0.52
N VAL A 74 10.80 -2.50 0.47
CA VAL A 74 11.42 -2.08 1.73
C VAL A 74 12.75 -2.79 1.90
N GLU A 75 13.83 -2.04 2.09
CA GLU A 75 15.13 -2.62 2.42
C GLU A 75 15.21 -2.91 3.91
N THR A 76 15.63 -4.13 4.25
CA THR A 76 15.82 -4.53 5.63
C THR A 76 17.16 -4.03 6.17
N VAL A 77 17.25 -3.96 7.49
CA VAL A 77 18.48 -3.65 8.22
C VAL A 77 18.83 -4.87 9.07
N ALA A 78 20.10 -5.26 9.10
CA ALA A 78 20.55 -6.37 9.93
C ALA A 78 20.17 -6.13 11.41
N ASN A 79 19.67 -7.18 12.06
CA ASN A 79 19.22 -7.16 13.45
C ASN A 79 18.00 -6.26 13.75
N GLN A 80 17.26 -5.85 12.70
CA GLN A 80 16.00 -5.13 12.85
C GLN A 80 14.84 -6.03 12.46
N ARG A 81 13.81 -6.11 13.30
CA ARG A 81 12.63 -6.96 13.08
C ARG A 81 11.47 -6.21 12.43
N TRP A 82 11.23 -4.98 12.87
CA TRP A 82 10.02 -4.22 12.55
C TRP A 82 10.27 -3.15 11.49
N TYR A 83 9.39 -3.10 10.53
CA TYR A 83 9.44 -2.15 9.41
C TYR A 83 8.09 -1.48 9.24
N GLU A 84 8.09 -0.19 8.98
CA GLU A 84 6.87 0.56 8.72
C GLU A 84 6.30 0.24 7.34
N ILE A 85 4.98 0.12 7.27
CA ILE A 85 4.23 0.01 6.01
C ILE A 85 3.91 1.43 5.57
N LYS A 86 4.76 1.98 4.71
CA LYS A 86 4.57 3.33 4.17
C LYS A 86 5.12 3.44 2.76
N ALA A 87 4.61 4.41 2.00
CA ALA A 87 5.19 4.76 0.71
C ALA A 87 6.63 5.25 0.90
N ALA A 88 7.54 4.83 0.03
CA ALA A 88 8.96 5.20 0.10
C ALA A 88 9.20 6.72 0.09
N SER A 89 8.25 7.48 -0.47
CA SER A 89 8.29 8.94 -0.57
C SER A 89 7.46 9.67 0.48
N SER A 90 6.70 8.96 1.34
CA SER A 90 5.80 9.57 2.31
C SER A 90 6.36 9.54 3.72
N SER A 91 6.09 10.62 4.46
CA SER A 91 6.32 10.68 5.90
C SER A 91 5.15 10.12 6.72
N LEU A 92 4.03 9.79 6.06
CA LEU A 92 2.79 9.31 6.69
C LEU A 92 2.70 7.79 6.58
N VAL A 93 2.36 7.14 7.68
CA VAL A 93 2.25 5.67 7.79
C VAL A 93 0.93 5.14 7.22
N ASP A 94 -0.06 6.01 7.02
CA ASP A 94 -1.44 5.63 6.70
C ASP A 94 -1.79 5.80 5.20
N ASP A 95 -0.79 5.77 4.31
CA ASP A 95 -1.01 6.05 2.88
C ASP A 95 -1.68 4.89 2.12
N TYR A 96 -1.69 3.68 2.68
CA TYR A 96 -2.28 2.52 2.03
C TYR A 96 -3.64 2.17 2.62
N GLY A 97 -4.63 2.01 1.76
CA GLY A 97 -5.94 1.49 2.13
C GLY A 97 -5.94 -0.02 2.33
N TYR A 98 -5.11 -0.72 1.56
CA TYR A 98 -5.00 -2.16 1.60
C TYR A 98 -3.58 -2.64 1.31
N VAL A 99 -3.15 -3.70 2.00
CA VAL A 99 -1.88 -4.41 1.78
C VAL A 99 -2.19 -5.89 1.61
N ASP A 100 -1.68 -6.49 0.57
CA ASP A 100 -1.80 -7.92 0.35
C ASP A 100 -0.77 -8.67 1.20
N TRP A 101 -1.24 -9.30 2.27
CA TRP A 101 -0.39 -10.01 3.24
C TRP A 101 0.04 -11.39 2.76
N ASP A 102 -0.62 -11.95 1.79
CA ASP A 102 -0.31 -13.29 1.25
C ASP A 102 0.77 -13.23 0.17
N ASP A 103 1.06 -12.04 -0.35
CA ASP A 103 2.01 -11.85 -1.44
C ASP A 103 3.26 -11.04 -1.04
N PHE A 104 3.80 -11.35 0.14
CA PHE A 104 5.10 -10.85 0.56
C PHE A 104 6.22 -11.70 -0.01
N TYR A 105 7.17 -11.03 -0.59
CA TYR A 105 8.26 -11.65 -1.31
C TYR A 105 9.60 -11.01 -0.92
N MET A 106 10.66 -11.80 -0.82
CA MET A 106 11.97 -11.31 -0.45
C MET A 106 13.01 -11.63 -1.51
N THR A 107 13.95 -10.72 -1.74
CA THR A 107 15.07 -10.91 -2.66
C THR A 107 16.34 -10.23 -2.15
N THR A 108 17.49 -10.74 -2.60
CA THR A 108 18.78 -10.06 -2.49
C THR A 108 19.21 -9.40 -3.81
N VAL A 109 18.40 -9.50 -4.85
CA VAL A 109 18.69 -8.90 -6.15
C VAL A 109 18.76 -7.37 -6.04
N GLY A 110 19.88 -6.79 -6.51
CA GLY A 110 20.09 -5.34 -6.47
C GLY A 110 20.42 -4.77 -5.08
N VAL A 111 20.67 -5.62 -4.08
CA VAL A 111 21.26 -5.17 -2.81
C VAL A 111 22.75 -4.89 -3.02
N SER A 112 23.19 -3.71 -2.60
CA SER A 112 24.59 -3.30 -2.74
C SER A 112 25.53 -4.21 -1.95
N GLY A 113 26.56 -4.73 -2.62
CA GLY A 113 27.53 -5.64 -2.00
C GLY A 113 27.16 -7.12 -2.04
N GLU A 114 25.97 -7.48 -2.50
CA GLU A 114 25.58 -8.87 -2.69
C GLU A 114 26.09 -9.40 -4.04
N THR A 115 26.90 -10.45 -4.01
CA THR A 115 27.53 -10.98 -5.21
C THR A 115 26.97 -12.34 -5.65
N ALA A 116 26.32 -13.08 -4.78
CA ALA A 116 25.65 -14.37 -5.01
C ALA A 116 25.78 -15.33 -3.80
N PRO A 117 24.92 -16.32 -3.63
CA PRO A 117 23.74 -16.58 -4.45
C PRO A 117 22.62 -15.59 -4.16
N TYR A 118 21.89 -15.20 -5.19
CA TYR A 118 20.68 -14.41 -5.01
C TYR A 118 19.62 -15.25 -4.33
N VAL A 119 19.10 -14.73 -3.23
CA VAL A 119 17.95 -15.33 -2.55
C VAL A 119 16.68 -14.67 -3.09
N SER A 120 15.70 -15.49 -3.38
CA SER A 120 14.40 -15.06 -3.86
C SER A 120 13.37 -16.06 -3.35
N GLN A 121 12.50 -15.61 -2.45
CA GLN A 121 11.50 -16.50 -1.83
C GLN A 121 10.27 -15.75 -1.34
N ASN A 122 9.14 -16.44 -1.37
CA ASN A 122 7.92 -15.97 -0.74
C ASN A 122 8.04 -16.05 0.78
N LEU A 123 7.56 -15.02 1.46
CA LEU A 123 7.45 -14.99 2.91
C LEU A 123 6.07 -15.52 3.31
N LYS A 124 6.04 -16.50 4.18
CA LYS A 124 4.78 -17.01 4.69
C LYS A 124 4.18 -16.02 5.68
N PHE A 125 2.94 -15.57 5.44
CA PHE A 125 2.20 -14.80 6.44
C PHE A 125 1.83 -15.68 7.64
N ILE A 126 2.06 -15.16 8.84
CA ILE A 126 1.64 -15.74 10.11
C ILE A 126 0.98 -14.67 10.97
N THR A 127 0.13 -15.06 11.89
CA THR A 127 -0.46 -14.10 12.84
C THR A 127 0.55 -13.68 13.90
N LEU A 128 0.35 -12.51 14.49
CA LEU A 128 1.18 -12.06 15.61
C LEU A 128 1.12 -13.01 16.82
N GLU A 129 -0.02 -13.67 17.03
CA GLU A 129 -0.20 -14.67 18.09
C GLU A 129 0.61 -15.92 17.79
N GLU A 130 0.53 -16.45 16.56
CA GLU A 130 1.34 -17.60 16.13
C GLU A 130 2.84 -17.31 16.29
N TRP A 131 3.27 -16.10 15.92
CA TRP A 131 4.66 -15.71 16.15
C TRP A 131 5.04 -15.68 17.62
N LYS A 132 4.19 -15.11 18.50
CA LYS A 132 4.45 -15.05 19.95
C LYS A 132 4.54 -16.44 20.58
N ASP A 133 3.67 -17.35 20.16
CA ASP A 133 3.55 -18.66 20.78
C ASP A 133 4.66 -19.64 20.33
N TYR A 134 5.02 -19.59 19.05
CA TYR A 134 5.90 -20.63 18.48
C TYR A 134 7.29 -20.14 18.07
N HIS A 135 7.44 -18.86 17.77
CA HIS A 135 8.68 -18.33 17.20
C HIS A 135 9.44 -17.41 18.14
N ARG A 136 8.76 -16.59 18.90
CA ARG A 136 9.39 -15.62 19.81
C ARG A 136 10.37 -16.28 20.79
N ALA A 137 9.98 -17.39 21.40
CA ALA A 137 10.82 -18.08 22.39
C ALA A 137 12.08 -18.67 21.79
N LYS A 138 12.01 -19.10 20.53
CA LYS A 138 13.17 -19.65 19.79
C LYS A 138 14.13 -18.56 19.32
N GLU A 139 13.60 -17.40 18.97
CA GLU A 139 14.38 -16.27 18.47
C GLU A 139 15.00 -15.42 19.57
N ASN A 140 14.51 -15.52 20.80
CA ASN A 140 15.04 -14.81 21.99
C ASN A 140 15.85 -15.71 22.92
N GLN A 141 16.23 -16.90 22.45
CA GLN A 141 16.85 -17.91 23.33
C GLN A 141 18.28 -17.59 23.74
N ASP A 142 18.91 -16.59 23.09
CA ASP A 142 20.22 -16.12 23.50
C ASP A 142 20.14 -14.68 24.05
N ASP A 143 20.06 -14.57 25.38
CA ASP A 143 20.22 -13.32 26.15
C ASP A 143 21.63 -12.67 25.98
N ALA A 144 22.44 -13.19 25.08
CA ALA A 144 23.84 -12.80 24.91
C ALA A 144 24.08 -11.77 23.78
N GLY A 145 23.03 -11.14 23.28
CA GLY A 145 23.18 -10.06 22.28
C GLY A 145 23.33 -10.53 20.84
N ASP A 146 23.43 -11.81 20.58
CA ASP A 146 23.27 -12.40 19.25
C ASP A 146 21.82 -12.83 19.10
N ALA A 147 20.98 -11.91 18.62
CA ALA A 147 19.71 -12.33 18.06
C ALA A 147 20.03 -13.38 16.99
N ASP A 148 19.37 -14.56 17.04
CA ASP A 148 19.44 -15.58 15.98
C ASP A 148 18.94 -14.95 14.68
N GLY A 149 19.76 -14.08 14.11
CA GLY A 149 19.58 -13.47 12.82
C GLY A 149 19.68 -14.55 11.75
N GLY A 150 18.89 -14.41 10.74
CA GLY A 150 18.91 -15.33 9.62
C GLY A 150 18.10 -14.79 8.45
N GLU A 151 18.05 -15.61 7.43
CA GLU A 151 17.20 -15.31 6.27
C GLU A 151 15.71 -15.34 6.66
N PRO A 152 14.97 -14.22 6.55
CA PRO A 152 13.55 -14.18 6.86
C PRO A 152 12.75 -15.15 6.01
N ARG A 153 11.80 -15.85 6.63
CA ARG A 153 10.91 -16.82 5.96
C ARG A 153 9.44 -16.54 6.24
N ARG A 154 9.18 -15.69 7.20
CA ARG A 154 7.82 -15.36 7.62
C ARG A 154 7.68 -13.86 7.80
N VAL A 155 6.47 -13.39 7.53
CA VAL A 155 6.05 -12.03 7.78
C VAL A 155 4.81 -12.06 8.68
N PHE A 156 4.69 -11.09 9.56
CA PHE A 156 3.53 -10.95 10.43
C PHE A 156 3.21 -9.47 10.66
N ARG A 157 1.94 -9.19 10.88
CA ARG A 157 1.43 -7.84 11.07
C ARG A 157 1.52 -7.42 12.53
N SER A 158 1.89 -6.18 12.80
CA SER A 158 1.77 -5.59 14.15
C SER A 158 0.31 -5.42 14.58
N SER A 159 0.07 -5.31 15.87
CA SER A 159 -1.29 -5.15 16.42
C SER A 159 -1.98 -3.86 15.96
N ASP A 160 -1.23 -2.81 15.69
CA ASP A 160 -1.73 -1.52 15.17
C ASP A 160 -1.89 -1.50 13.64
N GLY A 161 -1.39 -2.54 12.96
CA GLY A 161 -1.46 -2.67 11.51
C GLY A 161 -0.51 -1.77 10.72
N ARG A 162 0.33 -0.98 11.38
CA ARG A 162 1.22 0.00 10.74
C ARG A 162 2.59 -0.54 10.38
N ASN A 163 2.95 -1.68 10.98
CA ASN A 163 4.25 -2.30 10.80
C ASN A 163 4.10 -3.75 10.40
N PHE A 164 5.10 -4.26 9.71
CA PHE A 164 5.30 -5.68 9.55
C PHE A 164 6.57 -6.13 10.26
N GLY A 165 6.54 -7.34 10.80
CA GLY A 165 7.68 -7.99 11.41
C GLY A 165 8.18 -9.14 10.57
N LEU A 166 9.47 -9.41 10.64
CA LEU A 166 10.13 -10.54 9.96
C LEU A 166 10.61 -11.58 10.96
N SER A 167 10.52 -12.85 10.57
CA SER A 167 10.98 -13.99 11.38
C SER A 167 11.68 -15.03 10.48
N PRO A 168 12.94 -15.43 10.78
CA PRO A 168 13.87 -14.84 11.75
C PRO A 168 14.15 -13.36 11.53
N ILE A 169 14.86 -12.73 12.50
CA ILE A 169 15.35 -11.37 12.32
C ILE A 169 16.37 -11.37 11.17
N PRO A 170 16.31 -10.40 10.24
CA PRO A 170 17.28 -10.32 9.14
C PRO A 170 18.73 -10.26 9.64
N ASP A 171 19.58 -11.12 9.12
CA ASP A 171 21.03 -11.14 9.39
C ASP A 171 21.81 -10.16 8.52
N LYS A 172 21.22 -9.75 7.39
CA LYS A 172 21.80 -8.80 6.43
C LYS A 172 20.69 -7.97 5.76
N VAL A 173 21.07 -7.16 4.80
CA VAL A 173 20.11 -6.40 3.99
C VAL A 173 19.47 -7.31 2.96
N TYR A 174 18.15 -7.27 2.92
CA TYR A 174 17.27 -7.88 1.92
C TYR A 174 16.31 -6.83 1.37
N LYS A 175 15.73 -7.07 0.22
CA LYS A 175 14.60 -6.32 -0.30
C LYS A 175 13.32 -7.12 -0.07
N VAL A 176 12.39 -6.57 0.67
CA VAL A 176 11.07 -7.13 0.87
C VAL A 176 10.10 -6.40 -0.03
N HIS A 177 9.40 -7.13 -0.85
CA HIS A 177 8.42 -6.64 -1.81
C HIS A 177 7.02 -7.09 -1.40
N PHE A 178 6.04 -6.23 -1.61
CA PHE A 178 4.63 -6.56 -1.38
C PHE A 178 3.73 -5.67 -2.22
N PHE A 179 2.48 -6.10 -2.41
CA PHE A 179 1.48 -5.30 -3.10
C PHE A 179 0.70 -4.45 -2.09
N ALA A 180 0.58 -3.17 -2.43
CA ALA A 180 -0.21 -2.23 -1.67
C ALA A 180 -1.08 -1.39 -2.60
N PHE A 181 -2.19 -0.92 -2.08
CA PHE A 181 -3.18 -0.13 -2.79
C PHE A 181 -3.49 1.13 -1.98
N ASN A 182 -3.54 2.26 -2.67
CA ASN A 182 -3.85 3.54 -2.04
C ASN A 182 -5.27 3.55 -1.48
N GLN A 183 -5.47 4.31 -0.42
CA GLN A 183 -6.80 4.62 0.02
C GLN A 183 -7.47 5.54 -1.02
N PRO A 184 -8.70 5.23 -1.46
CA PRO A 184 -9.43 6.11 -2.36
C PRO A 184 -9.71 7.44 -1.69
N THR A 185 -9.43 8.52 -2.41
CA THR A 185 -9.67 9.88 -1.95
C THR A 185 -10.87 10.47 -2.68
N GLN A 186 -11.55 11.42 -2.03
CA GLN A 186 -12.64 12.14 -2.67
C GLN A 186 -12.12 12.96 -3.85
N LEU A 187 -12.93 13.01 -4.91
CA LEU A 187 -12.69 13.93 -6.03
C LEU A 187 -12.90 15.37 -5.55
N SER A 188 -11.97 16.24 -5.80
CA SER A 188 -12.00 17.62 -5.31
C SER A 188 -11.85 18.65 -6.43
N ALA A 189 -11.02 18.35 -7.42
CA ALA A 189 -10.76 19.24 -8.53
C ALA A 189 -11.56 18.85 -9.77
N HIS A 190 -11.95 19.82 -10.58
CA HIS A 190 -12.72 19.61 -11.81
C HIS A 190 -12.07 18.65 -12.82
N GLY A 191 -10.76 18.51 -12.74
CA GLY A 191 -9.96 17.63 -13.62
C GLY A 191 -9.67 16.26 -13.05
N ASP A 192 -10.13 15.92 -11.83
CA ASP A 192 -9.93 14.61 -11.21
C ASP A 192 -10.60 13.50 -12.07
N THR A 193 -9.95 12.33 -12.16
CA THR A 193 -10.38 11.21 -13.01
C THR A 193 -10.29 9.88 -12.27
#